data_17321ad2fe6d8238d4f00180569263e0
#
_entry.id   17321ad2fe6d8238d4f00180569263e0
#
_cell.length_a   1.000
_cell.length_b   1.000
_cell.length_c   1.000
_cell.angle_alpha   90.00
_cell.angle_beta   90.00
_cell.angle_gamma   90.00
#
_symmetry.space_group_name_H-M   'P 1'
#
loop_
_entity.id
_entity.type
_entity.pdbx_description
1 polymer ?
#
loop_
_entity_poly.entity_id
_entity_poly.type
_entity_poly.pdbx_seq_one_letter_code
_entity_poly.pdbx_strand_id
1 'polypeptide(L)'
;MNRTEYMETLLAQLRRVTPSEREAIRQEIDGHIEDHICSLLELGYDGQLAEERTMARMGDPAEAGQELNKQYPLHWLILSRIAVTLTIVLCVQAMLGVGILFHARDSILTRLNPPDDSALDKTYTTEEVDLRLGVGNDILRITRISTGEKNGYHVAEVRLCNYDRIPFGIATESLINHITPENQRGEARDAFERGGSFGGSFGADEGRLYTDILPGDTYITLRYDAFGEQFDLQIPLPEEVEP
;
A
#
# COMPACT_ATOMS: atom_id res chain seq x y z
N MET A 1 -16.57 0.63 52.12
CA MET A 1 -16.02 0.45 50.76
C MET A 1 -17.01 -0.39 49.97
N ASN A 2 -17.46 0.08 48.81
CA ASN A 2 -18.36 -0.68 47.96
C ASN A 2 -17.60 -1.64 47.00
N ARG A 3 -18.34 -2.56 46.35
CA ARG A 3 -17.77 -3.58 45.42
C ARG A 3 -16.89 -2.94 44.31
N THR A 4 -17.36 -1.83 43.73
CA THR A 4 -16.64 -1.15 42.65
C THR A 4 -15.34 -0.52 43.14
N GLU A 5 -15.35 0.15 44.28
CA GLU A 5 -14.19 0.78 44.90
C GLU A 5 -13.16 -0.26 45.32
N TYR A 6 -13.59 -1.43 45.86
CA TYR A 6 -12.74 -2.56 46.14
C TYR A 6 -12.01 -3.06 44.92
N MET A 7 -12.76 -3.31 43.84
CA MET A 7 -12.22 -3.81 42.58
C MET A 7 -11.22 -2.84 41.94
N GLU A 8 -11.54 -1.56 41.88
CA GLU A 8 -10.64 -0.53 41.34
C GLU A 8 -9.34 -0.43 42.13
N THR A 9 -9.42 -0.47 43.47
CA THR A 9 -8.25 -0.39 44.34
C THR A 9 -7.35 -1.61 44.15
N LEU A 10 -7.93 -2.82 44.09
CA LEU A 10 -7.19 -4.06 43.85
C LEU A 10 -6.51 -4.05 42.49
N LEU A 11 -7.27 -3.72 41.43
CA LEU A 11 -6.74 -3.72 40.07
C LEU A 11 -5.66 -2.65 39.86
N ALA A 12 -5.70 -1.53 40.59
CA ALA A 12 -4.67 -0.50 40.52
C ALA A 12 -3.29 -0.99 40.96
N GLN A 13 -3.22 -2.05 41.80
CA GLN A 13 -1.96 -2.64 42.23
C GLN A 13 -1.36 -3.60 41.20
N LEU A 14 -2.14 -4.05 40.21
CA LEU A 14 -1.70 -5.00 39.19
C LEU A 14 -0.89 -4.31 38.09
N ARG A 15 0.42 -4.22 38.28
CA ARG A 15 1.37 -3.60 37.31
C ARG A 15 2.08 -4.59 36.39
N ARG A 16 2.02 -5.89 36.71
CA ARG A 16 2.76 -6.96 36.03
C ARG A 16 1.89 -7.83 35.13
N VAL A 17 0.65 -7.41 34.88
CA VAL A 17 -0.32 -8.16 34.09
C VAL A 17 -0.61 -7.44 32.77
N THR A 18 -0.96 -8.22 31.77
CA THR A 18 -1.47 -7.70 30.50
C THR A 18 -2.91 -7.18 30.67
N PRO A 19 -3.44 -6.36 29.72
CA PRO A 19 -4.84 -5.95 29.78
C PRO A 19 -5.83 -7.10 29.78
N SER A 20 -5.56 -8.19 29.06
CA SER A 20 -6.40 -9.40 29.03
C SER A 20 -6.39 -10.15 30.36
N GLU A 21 -5.22 -10.30 30.97
CA GLU A 21 -5.09 -10.92 32.29
C GLU A 21 -5.78 -10.09 33.38
N ARG A 22 -5.67 -8.75 33.30
CA ARG A 22 -6.37 -7.84 34.23
C ARG A 22 -7.87 -8.01 34.15
N GLU A 23 -8.42 -8.18 32.95
CA GLU A 23 -9.85 -8.41 32.76
C GLU A 23 -10.26 -9.81 33.27
N ALA A 24 -9.46 -10.84 33.03
CA ALA A 24 -9.71 -12.17 33.58
C ALA A 24 -9.70 -12.16 35.10
N ILE A 25 -8.73 -11.48 35.75
CA ILE A 25 -8.68 -11.33 37.21
C ILE A 25 -9.91 -10.58 37.72
N ARG A 26 -10.34 -9.52 37.01
CA ARG A 26 -11.56 -8.79 37.36
C ARG A 26 -12.77 -9.71 37.41
N GLN A 27 -12.98 -10.51 36.36
CA GLN A 27 -14.10 -11.45 36.26
C GLN A 27 -14.05 -12.53 37.35
N GLU A 28 -12.86 -13.05 37.62
CA GLU A 28 -12.66 -14.06 38.67
C GLU A 28 -12.99 -13.51 40.05
N ILE A 29 -12.43 -12.38 40.44
CA ILE A 29 -12.69 -11.76 41.74
C ILE A 29 -14.16 -11.33 41.87
N ASP A 30 -14.75 -10.82 40.80
CA ASP A 30 -16.17 -10.41 40.78
C ASP A 30 -17.08 -11.63 40.98
N GLY A 31 -16.77 -12.76 40.34
CA GLY A 31 -17.45 -14.03 40.53
C GLY A 31 -17.34 -14.52 41.99
N HIS A 32 -16.14 -14.49 42.61
CA HIS A 32 -15.98 -14.85 44.00
C HIS A 32 -16.77 -13.98 44.96
N ILE A 33 -16.86 -12.68 44.71
CA ILE A 33 -17.70 -11.77 45.51
C ILE A 33 -19.17 -12.16 45.36
N GLU A 34 -19.63 -12.42 44.16
CA GLU A 34 -21.01 -12.81 43.84
C GLU A 34 -21.39 -14.12 44.54
N ASP A 35 -20.55 -15.17 44.41
CA ASP A 35 -20.76 -16.48 45.05
C ASP A 35 -20.86 -16.36 46.58
N HIS A 36 -20.03 -15.49 47.17
CA HIS A 36 -20.04 -15.26 48.59
C HIS A 36 -21.30 -14.55 49.07
N ILE A 37 -21.77 -13.52 48.29
CA ILE A 37 -23.04 -12.82 48.56
C ILE A 37 -24.20 -13.82 48.46
N CYS A 38 -24.27 -14.62 47.40
CA CYS A 38 -25.29 -15.64 47.21
C CYS A 38 -25.35 -16.62 48.38
N SER A 39 -24.19 -17.12 48.84
CA SER A 39 -24.13 -18.00 49.98
C SER A 39 -24.68 -17.38 51.27
N LEU A 40 -24.44 -16.10 51.51
CA LEU A 40 -25.00 -15.40 52.69
C LEU A 40 -26.49 -15.14 52.55
N LEU A 41 -27.00 -14.87 51.36
CA LEU A 41 -28.43 -14.75 51.08
C LEU A 41 -29.18 -16.07 51.34
N GLU A 42 -28.61 -17.20 50.94
CA GLU A 42 -29.16 -18.54 51.22
C GLU A 42 -29.21 -18.85 52.74
N LEU A 43 -28.30 -18.28 53.52
CA LEU A 43 -28.31 -18.36 54.98
C LEU A 43 -29.32 -17.41 55.64
N GLY A 44 -30.08 -16.62 54.85
CA GLY A 44 -31.14 -15.75 55.33
C GLY A 44 -30.66 -14.34 55.71
N TYR A 45 -29.47 -13.92 55.33
CA TYR A 45 -29.00 -12.55 55.51
C TYR A 45 -29.71 -11.60 54.54
N ASP A 46 -29.95 -10.35 54.97
CA ASP A 46 -30.39 -9.30 54.10
C ASP A 46 -29.32 -8.90 53.05
N GLY A 47 -29.72 -8.48 51.88
CA GLY A 47 -28.82 -8.22 50.76
C GLY A 47 -27.72 -7.19 51.06
N GLN A 48 -28.07 -6.10 51.75
CA GLN A 48 -27.08 -5.09 52.15
C GLN A 48 -26.10 -5.63 53.18
N LEU A 49 -26.56 -6.41 54.15
CA LEU A 49 -25.75 -7.02 55.17
C LEU A 49 -24.86 -8.13 54.60
N ALA A 50 -25.33 -8.88 53.57
CA ALA A 50 -24.55 -9.89 52.86
C ALA A 50 -23.39 -9.24 52.10
N GLU A 51 -23.62 -8.12 51.43
CA GLU A 51 -22.57 -7.37 50.72
C GLU A 51 -21.52 -6.79 51.69
N GLU A 52 -21.94 -6.14 52.78
CA GLU A 52 -21.04 -5.58 53.79
C GLU A 52 -20.15 -6.67 54.43
N ARG A 53 -20.72 -7.82 54.75
CA ARG A 53 -19.97 -8.96 55.34
C ARG A 53 -19.00 -9.58 54.33
N THR A 54 -19.39 -9.67 53.06
CA THR A 54 -18.51 -10.15 52.00
C THR A 54 -17.32 -9.24 51.86
N MET A 55 -17.51 -7.94 51.74
CA MET A 55 -16.44 -6.94 51.61
C MET A 55 -15.51 -6.96 52.84
N ALA A 56 -16.05 -7.08 54.05
CA ALA A 56 -15.26 -7.18 55.28
C ALA A 56 -14.39 -8.46 55.32
N ARG A 57 -14.88 -9.54 54.73
CA ARG A 57 -14.14 -10.82 54.66
C ARG A 57 -13.07 -10.87 53.58
N MET A 58 -13.23 -10.12 52.50
CA MET A 58 -12.26 -10.04 51.40
C MET A 58 -10.93 -9.36 51.81
N GLY A 59 -10.91 -8.65 52.93
CA GLY A 59 -9.71 -8.00 53.47
C GLY A 59 -9.35 -6.70 52.71
N ASP A 60 -8.10 -6.27 52.85
CA ASP A 60 -7.61 -5.04 52.21
C ASP A 60 -7.32 -5.29 50.71
N PRO A 61 -8.03 -4.58 49.81
CA PRO A 61 -7.83 -4.75 48.39
C PRO A 61 -6.43 -4.35 47.90
N ALA A 62 -5.77 -3.41 48.59
CA ALA A 62 -4.43 -2.98 48.22
C ALA A 62 -3.41 -4.10 48.52
N GLU A 63 -3.55 -4.78 49.66
CA GLU A 63 -2.70 -5.91 50.04
C GLU A 63 -2.94 -7.12 49.13
N ALA A 64 -4.22 -7.48 48.91
CA ALA A 64 -4.59 -8.56 48.01
C ALA A 64 -4.09 -8.33 46.58
N GLY A 65 -4.22 -7.11 46.06
CA GLY A 65 -3.71 -6.74 44.74
C GLY A 65 -2.18 -6.79 44.64
N GLN A 66 -1.45 -6.42 45.70
CA GLN A 66 0.01 -6.53 45.72
C GLN A 66 0.47 -8.01 45.75
N GLU A 67 -0.23 -8.87 46.49
CA GLU A 67 0.10 -10.29 46.53
C GLU A 67 -0.16 -10.97 45.19
N LEU A 68 -1.30 -10.71 44.57
CA LEU A 68 -1.60 -11.15 43.23
C LEU A 68 -0.54 -10.67 42.22
N ASN A 69 -0.16 -9.40 42.26
CA ASN A 69 0.87 -8.86 41.39
C ASN A 69 2.24 -9.54 41.53
N LYS A 70 2.58 -10.13 42.70
CA LYS A 70 3.82 -10.90 42.88
C LYS A 70 3.78 -12.26 42.17
N GLN A 71 2.60 -12.83 41.97
CA GLN A 71 2.44 -14.12 41.27
C GLN A 71 2.69 -13.99 39.76
N TYR A 72 2.61 -12.75 39.19
CA TYR A 72 2.89 -12.47 37.82
C TYR A 72 4.34 -11.98 37.60
N PRO A 73 5.26 -12.85 37.14
CA PRO A 73 6.66 -12.49 37.04
C PRO A 73 6.91 -11.54 35.88
N LEU A 74 7.68 -10.48 36.15
CA LEU A 74 7.98 -9.41 35.17
C LEU A 74 8.56 -9.91 33.86
N HIS A 75 9.29 -11.01 33.86
CA HIS A 75 9.91 -11.56 32.66
C HIS A 75 8.90 -11.93 31.57
N TRP A 76 7.71 -12.43 31.94
CA TRP A 76 6.66 -12.72 30.93
C TRP A 76 6.10 -11.47 30.29
N LEU A 77 5.90 -10.39 31.05
CA LEU A 77 5.47 -9.12 30.51
C LEU A 77 6.52 -8.54 29.54
N ILE A 78 7.80 -8.60 29.94
CA ILE A 78 8.91 -8.12 29.10
C ILE A 78 9.01 -8.97 27.83
N LEU A 79 8.93 -10.29 27.95
CA LEU A 79 8.99 -11.21 26.81
C LEU A 79 7.83 -10.96 25.83
N SER A 80 6.62 -10.77 26.34
CA SER A 80 5.45 -10.42 25.51
C SER A 80 5.66 -9.11 24.74
N ARG A 81 6.19 -8.06 25.40
CA ARG A 81 6.50 -6.78 24.76
C ARG A 81 7.58 -6.91 23.69
N ILE A 82 8.63 -7.68 23.97
CA ILE A 82 9.69 -7.98 22.99
C ILE A 82 9.11 -8.72 21.79
N ALA A 83 8.29 -9.75 22.02
CA ALA A 83 7.67 -10.51 20.93
C ALA A 83 6.80 -9.65 20.03
N VAL A 84 5.95 -8.80 20.61
CA VAL A 84 5.10 -7.85 19.84
C VAL A 84 5.97 -6.88 19.04
N THR A 85 7.01 -6.30 19.66
CA THR A 85 7.91 -5.37 18.97
C THR A 85 8.63 -6.06 17.81
N LEU A 86 9.15 -7.27 18.03
CA LEU A 86 9.82 -8.06 17.00
C LEU A 86 8.87 -8.38 15.85
N THR A 87 7.63 -8.76 16.14
CA THR A 87 6.62 -9.02 15.12
C THR A 87 6.36 -7.79 14.26
N ILE A 88 6.20 -6.62 14.89
CA ILE A 88 6.00 -5.36 14.16
C ILE A 88 7.20 -5.06 13.25
N VAL A 89 8.43 -5.20 13.76
CA VAL A 89 9.66 -4.98 12.98
C VAL A 89 9.73 -5.93 11.79
N LEU A 90 9.45 -7.21 11.99
CA LEU A 90 9.45 -8.22 10.92
C LEU A 90 8.37 -7.93 9.86
N CYS A 91 7.17 -7.51 10.27
CA CYS A 91 6.11 -7.10 9.34
C CYS A 91 6.54 -5.90 8.50
N VAL A 92 7.10 -4.86 9.13
CA VAL A 92 7.60 -3.67 8.43
C VAL A 92 8.73 -4.07 7.46
N GLN A 93 9.66 -4.90 7.89
CA GLN A 93 10.76 -5.36 7.04
C GLN A 93 10.27 -6.23 5.88
N ALA A 94 9.28 -7.08 6.08
CA ALA A 94 8.64 -7.85 5.01
C ALA A 94 7.96 -6.93 3.99
N MET A 95 7.23 -5.92 4.44
CA MET A 95 6.60 -4.92 3.55
C MET A 95 7.64 -4.14 2.74
N LEU A 96 8.74 -3.73 3.37
CA LEU A 96 9.85 -3.06 2.66
C LEU A 96 10.54 -4.02 1.69
N GLY A 97 10.76 -5.27 2.08
CA GLY A 97 11.39 -6.30 1.23
C GLY A 97 10.56 -6.69 0.01
N VAL A 98 9.23 -6.65 0.09
CA VAL A 98 8.33 -6.84 -1.06
C VAL A 98 8.30 -5.61 -1.97
N GLY A 99 8.92 -4.52 -1.58
CA GLY A 99 8.99 -3.30 -2.40
C GLY A 99 7.70 -2.50 -2.47
N ILE A 100 6.71 -2.79 -1.63
CA ILE A 100 5.40 -2.11 -1.66
C ILE A 100 5.53 -0.59 -1.63
N LEU A 101 6.43 -0.07 -0.77
CA LEU A 101 6.65 1.38 -0.68
C LEU A 101 7.32 1.94 -1.94
N PHE A 102 8.24 1.18 -2.57
CA PHE A 102 8.87 1.57 -3.82
C PHE A 102 7.85 1.58 -4.96
N HIS A 103 7.03 0.54 -5.08
CA HIS A 103 5.97 0.47 -6.08
C HIS A 103 4.92 1.58 -5.90
N ALA A 104 4.53 1.90 -4.66
CA ALA A 104 3.63 3.02 -4.39
C ALA A 104 4.25 4.36 -4.82
N ARG A 105 5.53 4.59 -4.48
CA ARG A 105 6.27 5.77 -4.92
C ARG A 105 6.34 5.86 -6.44
N ASP A 106 6.70 4.78 -7.11
CA ASP A 106 6.84 4.76 -8.56
C ASP A 106 5.50 4.99 -9.27
N SER A 107 4.41 4.40 -8.78
CA SER A 107 3.07 4.69 -9.28
C SER A 107 2.68 6.17 -9.16
N ILE A 108 3.05 6.83 -8.06
CA ILE A 108 2.81 8.26 -7.87
C ILE A 108 3.68 9.07 -8.82
N LEU A 109 4.96 8.74 -8.95
CA LEU A 109 5.88 9.45 -9.85
C LEU A 109 5.45 9.35 -11.31
N THR A 110 5.10 8.16 -11.79
CA THR A 110 4.62 7.95 -13.17
C THR A 110 3.39 8.82 -13.49
N ARG A 111 2.50 9.05 -12.50
CA ARG A 111 1.32 9.91 -12.67
C ARG A 111 1.65 11.40 -12.69
N LEU A 112 2.55 11.84 -11.81
CA LEU A 112 2.85 13.26 -11.59
C LEU A 112 4.01 13.74 -12.46
N ASN A 113 5.10 13.01 -12.45
CA ASN A 113 6.35 13.36 -13.11
C ASN A 113 7.02 12.09 -13.66
N PRO A 114 6.54 11.56 -14.81
CA PRO A 114 7.13 10.37 -15.40
C PRO A 114 8.62 10.61 -15.71
N PRO A 115 9.46 9.56 -15.58
CA PRO A 115 10.89 9.67 -15.86
C PRO A 115 11.17 10.21 -17.26
N ASP A 116 12.22 10.99 -17.40
CA ASP A 116 12.49 11.83 -18.58
C ASP A 116 13.82 11.48 -19.28
N ASP A 117 14.20 10.22 -19.31
CA ASP A 117 15.38 9.75 -20.03
C ASP A 117 15.04 9.23 -21.44
N SER A 118 15.86 9.55 -22.42
CA SER A 118 15.81 8.98 -23.78
C SER A 118 16.69 7.72 -23.84
N ALA A 119 16.26 6.75 -24.64
CA ALA A 119 17.04 5.55 -24.91
C ALA A 119 17.56 5.49 -26.37
N LEU A 120 17.63 6.63 -27.03
CA LEU A 120 18.27 6.79 -28.33
C LEU A 120 19.78 6.85 -28.18
N ASP A 121 20.50 6.27 -29.14
CA ASP A 121 21.97 6.35 -29.19
C ASP A 121 22.42 7.79 -29.48
N LYS A 122 21.65 8.48 -30.32
CA LYS A 122 21.81 9.89 -30.64
C LYS A 122 20.44 10.55 -30.81
N THR A 123 20.18 11.61 -30.08
CA THR A 123 18.96 12.38 -30.20
C THR A 123 19.19 13.61 -31.08
N TYR A 124 18.34 13.83 -32.07
CA TYR A 124 18.39 14.99 -32.96
C TYR A 124 17.46 16.10 -32.46
N THR A 125 16.21 15.76 -32.24
CA THR A 125 15.19 16.70 -31.79
C THR A 125 14.31 16.07 -30.74
N THR A 126 13.83 16.88 -29.80
CA THR A 126 12.93 16.43 -28.74
C THR A 126 11.86 17.48 -28.53
N GLU A 127 10.62 17.05 -28.43
CA GLU A 127 9.47 17.87 -28.09
C GLU A 127 8.72 17.25 -26.91
N GLU A 128 8.45 18.09 -25.90
CA GLU A 128 7.59 17.68 -24.78
C GLU A 128 6.13 17.85 -25.19
N VAL A 129 5.34 16.80 -24.92
CA VAL A 129 3.92 16.74 -25.25
C VAL A 129 3.17 16.33 -23.99
N ASP A 130 1.98 16.86 -23.77
CA ASP A 130 1.09 16.37 -22.69
C ASP A 130 -0.26 15.98 -23.30
N LEU A 131 -0.26 14.94 -24.11
CA LEU A 131 -1.47 14.41 -24.73
C LEU A 131 -2.04 13.29 -23.85
N ARG A 132 -3.30 13.40 -23.46
CA ARG A 132 -3.99 12.42 -22.60
C ARG A 132 -5.20 11.85 -23.30
N LEU A 133 -5.26 10.53 -23.36
CA LEU A 133 -6.35 9.77 -23.95
C LEU A 133 -6.93 8.82 -22.90
N GLY A 134 -8.25 8.83 -22.72
CA GLY A 134 -8.93 7.83 -21.90
C GLY A 134 -9.18 6.55 -22.70
N VAL A 135 -8.72 5.41 -22.18
CA VAL A 135 -8.93 4.08 -22.77
C VAL A 135 -9.53 3.20 -21.69
N GLY A 136 -10.83 2.92 -21.79
CA GLY A 136 -11.54 2.20 -20.74
C GLY A 136 -11.44 2.90 -19.37
N ASN A 137 -10.88 2.22 -18.39
CA ASN A 137 -10.65 2.76 -17.03
C ASN A 137 -9.29 3.43 -16.86
N ASP A 138 -8.46 3.45 -17.90
CA ASP A 138 -7.09 3.95 -17.85
C ASP A 138 -6.95 5.28 -18.55
N ILE A 139 -5.85 5.95 -18.28
CA ILE A 139 -5.39 7.15 -18.97
C ILE A 139 -4.05 6.83 -19.60
N LEU A 140 -4.00 6.88 -20.93
CA LEU A 140 -2.77 6.89 -21.69
C LEU A 140 -2.29 8.35 -21.80
N ARG A 141 -1.07 8.62 -21.38
CA ARG A 141 -0.43 9.94 -21.47
C ARG A 141 0.84 9.84 -22.27
N ILE A 142 0.93 10.62 -23.33
CA ILE A 142 2.15 10.78 -24.12
C ILE A 142 2.87 12.01 -23.60
N THR A 143 4.13 11.83 -23.22
CA THR A 143 4.91 12.86 -22.51
C THR A 143 5.98 13.49 -23.37
N ARG A 144 6.51 12.75 -24.35
CA ARG A 144 7.61 13.21 -25.18
C ARG A 144 7.65 12.48 -26.53
N ILE A 145 8.13 13.19 -27.53
CA ILE A 145 8.49 12.64 -28.83
C ILE A 145 9.91 13.11 -29.13
N SER A 146 10.76 12.18 -29.54
CA SER A 146 12.16 12.46 -29.92
C SER A 146 12.46 11.80 -31.25
N THR A 147 13.24 12.46 -32.10
CA THR A 147 13.82 11.85 -33.30
C THR A 147 15.31 11.64 -33.10
N GLY A 148 15.85 10.58 -33.68
CA GLY A 148 17.27 10.27 -33.50
C GLY A 148 17.69 8.95 -34.13
N GLU A 149 18.84 8.45 -33.72
CA GLU A 149 19.38 7.17 -34.13
C GLU A 149 19.26 6.14 -33.00
N LYS A 150 18.88 4.92 -33.38
CA LYS A 150 18.91 3.75 -32.52
C LYS A 150 19.37 2.53 -33.30
N ASN A 151 20.44 1.90 -32.85
CA ASN A 151 21.05 0.75 -33.55
C ASN A 151 21.38 1.03 -35.03
N GLY A 152 21.73 2.28 -35.38
CA GLY A 152 22.06 2.69 -36.75
C GLY A 152 20.84 2.98 -37.64
N TYR A 153 19.61 2.99 -37.10
CA TYR A 153 18.39 3.35 -37.80
C TYR A 153 17.90 4.73 -37.35
N HIS A 154 17.35 5.48 -38.30
CA HIS A 154 16.69 6.75 -37.98
C HIS A 154 15.27 6.46 -37.46
N VAL A 155 14.99 6.82 -36.23
CA VAL A 155 13.76 6.45 -35.53
C VAL A 155 13.11 7.63 -34.81
N ALA A 156 11.78 7.55 -34.68
CA ALA A 156 11.04 8.31 -33.71
C ALA A 156 10.86 7.47 -32.44
N GLU A 157 11.18 8.06 -31.28
CA GLU A 157 10.88 7.52 -29.95
C GLU A 157 9.66 8.29 -29.39
N VAL A 158 8.61 7.54 -29.03
CA VAL A 158 7.47 8.07 -28.30
C VAL A 158 7.54 7.59 -26.87
N ARG A 159 7.60 8.52 -25.92
CA ARG A 159 7.55 8.21 -24.52
C ARG A 159 6.12 8.40 -24.01
N LEU A 160 5.66 7.40 -23.29
CA LEU A 160 4.29 7.37 -22.81
C LEU A 160 4.19 6.64 -21.47
N CYS A 161 3.13 6.93 -20.74
CA CYS A 161 2.74 6.18 -19.55
C CYS A 161 1.24 5.92 -19.59
N ASN A 162 0.83 4.82 -18.97
CA ASN A 162 -0.57 4.58 -18.70
C ASN A 162 -0.79 4.42 -17.18
N TYR A 163 -1.95 4.83 -16.72
CA TYR A 163 -2.31 4.68 -15.33
C TYR A 163 -3.83 4.61 -15.13
N ASP A 164 -4.25 3.84 -14.15
CA ASP A 164 -5.65 3.75 -13.74
C ASP A 164 -6.16 5.11 -13.27
N ARG A 165 -7.43 5.41 -13.54
CA ARG A 165 -8.10 6.60 -12.97
C ARG A 165 -8.17 6.54 -11.45
N ILE A 166 -8.28 5.34 -10.89
CA ILE A 166 -8.26 5.11 -9.43
C ILE A 166 -6.83 4.77 -9.02
N PRO A 167 -6.18 5.56 -8.15
CA PRO A 167 -4.84 5.26 -7.67
C PRO A 167 -4.76 3.91 -6.98
N PHE A 168 -3.63 3.22 -7.14
CA PHE A 168 -3.33 1.92 -6.52
C PHE A 168 -4.22 0.75 -6.99
N GLY A 169 -4.78 0.84 -8.18
CA GLY A 169 -5.40 -0.30 -8.84
C GLY A 169 -4.38 -1.43 -9.09
N ILE A 170 -4.87 -2.63 -9.33
CA ILE A 170 -4.04 -3.75 -9.77
C ILE A 170 -4.09 -3.73 -11.30
N ALA A 171 -3.02 -3.23 -11.94
CA ALA A 171 -2.88 -3.35 -13.39
C ALA A 171 -2.65 -4.83 -13.73
N THR A 172 -3.50 -5.36 -14.58
CA THR A 172 -3.38 -6.74 -15.05
C THR A 172 -2.53 -6.83 -16.31
N GLU A 173 -2.58 -5.83 -17.16
CA GLU A 173 -1.81 -5.76 -18.40
C GLU A 173 -1.62 -4.30 -18.83
N SER A 174 -0.44 -3.98 -19.37
CA SER A 174 -0.14 -2.61 -19.82
C SER A 174 -0.76 -2.35 -21.18
N LEU A 175 -1.50 -1.24 -21.30
CA LEU A 175 -2.02 -0.75 -22.59
C LEU A 175 -0.88 -0.52 -23.61
N ILE A 176 0.30 -0.15 -23.13
CA ILE A 176 1.47 0.16 -23.95
C ILE A 176 1.88 -1.01 -24.84
N ASN A 177 1.76 -2.24 -24.32
CA ASN A 177 2.14 -3.46 -25.05
C ASN A 177 1.21 -3.74 -26.26
N HIS A 178 0.04 -3.14 -26.30
CA HIS A 178 -0.94 -3.29 -27.37
C HIS A 178 -0.93 -2.11 -28.36
N ILE A 179 -0.05 -1.12 -28.15
CA ILE A 179 0.09 0.01 -29.07
C ILE A 179 1.15 -0.34 -30.12
N THR A 180 0.77 -0.20 -31.39
CA THR A 180 1.68 -0.37 -32.53
C THR A 180 2.00 0.99 -33.11
N PRO A 181 3.26 1.47 -33.00
CA PRO A 181 3.67 2.68 -33.68
C PRO A 181 3.96 2.39 -35.15
N GLU A 182 3.36 3.16 -36.03
CA GLU A 182 3.51 3.08 -37.48
C GLU A 182 4.05 4.40 -38.02
N ASN A 183 4.90 4.33 -39.03
CA ASN A 183 5.36 5.49 -39.76
C ASN A 183 4.25 6.01 -40.71
N GLN A 184 4.53 7.10 -41.37
CA GLN A 184 3.58 7.74 -42.30
C GLN A 184 3.14 6.83 -43.46
N ARG A 185 3.89 5.77 -43.76
CA ARG A 185 3.59 4.76 -44.78
C ARG A 185 2.79 3.56 -44.25
N GLY A 186 2.49 3.52 -42.95
CA GLY A 186 1.82 2.41 -42.30
C GLY A 186 2.72 1.22 -42.03
N GLU A 187 4.06 1.44 -42.00
CA GLU A 187 5.02 0.39 -41.67
C GLU A 187 5.32 0.43 -40.16
N ALA A 188 5.26 -0.73 -39.50
CA ALA A 188 5.62 -0.89 -38.11
C ALA A 188 6.92 -1.71 -38.00
N ARG A 189 7.76 -1.40 -37.02
CA ARG A 189 8.90 -2.28 -36.67
C ARG A 189 8.43 -3.62 -36.12
N ASP A 190 9.30 -4.62 -36.18
CA ASP A 190 9.03 -5.91 -35.52
C ASP A 190 8.71 -5.75 -34.06
N ALA A 191 7.85 -6.61 -33.51
CA ALA A 191 7.37 -6.52 -32.14
C ALA A 191 8.52 -6.44 -31.09
N PHE A 192 9.65 -7.09 -31.39
CA PHE A 192 10.83 -7.07 -30.52
C PHE A 192 11.59 -5.73 -30.51
N GLU A 193 11.45 -4.91 -31.57
CA GLU A 193 12.13 -3.63 -31.73
C GLU A 193 11.22 -2.42 -31.51
N ARG A 194 9.91 -2.64 -31.37
CA ARG A 194 8.92 -1.57 -31.18
C ARG A 194 9.02 -0.88 -29.82
N GLY A 195 9.69 -1.51 -28.85
CA GLY A 195 9.65 -1.10 -27.46
C GLY A 195 8.52 -1.77 -26.70
N GLY A 196 8.27 -1.33 -25.51
CA GLY A 196 7.23 -1.88 -24.62
C GLY A 196 7.19 -1.15 -23.29
N SER A 197 6.43 -1.67 -22.36
CA SER A 197 6.33 -1.12 -21.02
C SER A 197 7.58 -1.46 -20.18
N PHE A 198 7.94 -0.55 -19.29
CA PHE A 198 9.06 -0.67 -18.38
C PHE A 198 8.61 -0.31 -16.96
N GLY A 199 8.48 -1.33 -16.11
CA GLY A 199 8.21 -1.12 -14.68
C GLY A 199 6.80 -0.68 -14.36
N GLY A 200 5.87 -1.60 -14.35
CA GLY A 200 4.51 -1.38 -13.84
C GLY A 200 4.44 -1.42 -12.34
N SER A 201 3.71 -0.49 -11.72
CA SER A 201 3.53 -0.42 -10.28
C SER A 201 2.15 0.11 -9.93
N PHE A 202 1.36 -0.68 -9.19
CA PHE A 202 0.05 -0.26 -8.65
C PHE A 202 -0.82 0.53 -9.63
N GLY A 203 -1.16 -0.06 -10.78
CA GLY A 203 -2.01 0.56 -11.79
C GLY A 203 -1.37 1.76 -12.50
N ALA A 204 -0.04 1.82 -12.56
CA ALA A 204 0.70 2.76 -13.40
C ALA A 204 1.86 2.04 -14.07
N ASP A 205 2.10 2.37 -15.34
CA ASP A 205 3.13 1.77 -16.16
C ASP A 205 3.71 2.82 -17.09
N GLU A 206 4.97 2.64 -17.51
CA GLU A 206 5.66 3.53 -18.44
C GLU A 206 6.31 2.74 -19.56
N GLY A 207 6.50 3.37 -20.70
CA GLY A 207 7.11 2.70 -21.83
C GLY A 207 7.64 3.65 -22.90
N ARG A 208 8.32 3.04 -23.84
CA ARG A 208 8.85 3.69 -25.02
C ARG A 208 8.46 2.90 -26.24
N LEU A 209 8.02 3.59 -27.26
CA LEU A 209 7.71 3.00 -28.56
C LEU A 209 8.62 3.60 -29.62
N TYR A 210 9.07 2.77 -30.54
CA TYR A 210 9.99 3.14 -31.61
C TYR A 210 9.39 2.80 -32.96
N THR A 211 9.52 3.71 -33.93
CA THR A 211 9.19 3.44 -35.31
C THR A 211 10.25 4.07 -36.24
N ASP A 212 10.53 3.41 -37.36
CA ASP A 212 11.44 3.93 -38.36
C ASP A 212 10.80 5.13 -39.08
N ILE A 213 11.58 6.18 -39.22
CA ILE A 213 11.17 7.38 -39.96
C ILE A 213 12.12 7.63 -41.13
N LEU A 214 11.59 8.18 -42.20
CA LEU A 214 12.40 8.63 -43.35
C LEU A 214 12.39 10.16 -43.43
N PRO A 215 13.40 10.75 -44.10
CA PRO A 215 13.41 12.17 -44.37
C PRO A 215 12.13 12.60 -45.06
N GLY A 216 11.44 13.61 -44.49
CA GLY A 216 10.19 14.11 -44.97
C GLY A 216 8.92 13.54 -44.33
N ASP A 217 9.06 12.55 -43.45
CA ASP A 217 7.94 12.13 -42.59
C ASP A 217 7.58 13.26 -41.61
N THR A 218 6.30 13.58 -41.50
CA THR A 218 5.80 14.71 -40.67
C THR A 218 5.00 14.23 -39.45
N TYR A 219 4.59 12.98 -39.43
CA TYR A 219 3.86 12.37 -38.30
C TYR A 219 4.09 10.88 -38.24
N ILE A 220 3.78 10.32 -37.08
CA ILE A 220 3.65 8.89 -36.84
C ILE A 220 2.24 8.57 -36.36
N THR A 221 1.80 7.32 -36.49
CA THR A 221 0.48 6.87 -36.02
C THR A 221 0.66 5.83 -34.92
N LEU A 222 0.05 6.05 -33.77
CA LEU A 222 -0.09 5.04 -32.74
C LEU A 222 -1.43 4.33 -32.91
N ARG A 223 -1.38 3.06 -33.28
CA ARG A 223 -2.56 2.21 -33.45
C ARG A 223 -2.76 1.33 -32.24
N TYR A 224 -3.97 1.31 -31.72
CA TYR A 224 -4.39 0.44 -30.62
C TYR A 224 -5.64 -0.34 -31.00
N ASP A 225 -5.59 -1.67 -30.77
CA ASP A 225 -6.73 -2.56 -30.99
C ASP A 225 -6.67 -3.70 -29.97
N ALA A 226 -7.23 -3.46 -28.81
CA ALA A 226 -7.26 -4.45 -27.75
C ALA A 226 -8.41 -4.17 -26.75
N PHE A 227 -8.83 -5.18 -26.02
CA PHE A 227 -9.85 -5.11 -24.96
C PHE A 227 -11.18 -4.49 -25.39
N GLY A 228 -11.50 -4.56 -26.70
CA GLY A 228 -12.73 -3.99 -27.26
C GLY A 228 -12.70 -2.50 -27.53
N GLU A 229 -11.54 -1.87 -27.34
CA GLU A 229 -11.28 -0.46 -27.65
C GLU A 229 -10.33 -0.35 -28.85
N GLN A 230 -10.57 0.62 -29.71
CA GLN A 230 -9.74 0.88 -30.90
C GLN A 230 -9.51 2.38 -31.06
N PHE A 231 -8.29 2.75 -31.36
CA PHE A 231 -7.99 4.13 -31.78
C PHE A 231 -6.76 4.20 -32.70
N ASP A 232 -6.74 5.19 -33.57
CA ASP A 232 -5.58 5.61 -34.34
C ASP A 232 -5.26 7.06 -33.96
N LEU A 233 -4.08 7.29 -33.40
CA LEU A 233 -3.65 8.61 -32.96
C LEU A 233 -2.45 9.07 -33.77
N GLN A 234 -2.63 10.14 -34.57
CA GLN A 234 -1.54 10.76 -35.30
C GLN A 234 -0.81 11.76 -34.40
N ILE A 235 0.51 11.64 -34.36
CA ILE A 235 1.37 12.51 -33.57
C ILE A 235 2.36 13.17 -34.50
N PRO A 236 2.40 14.53 -34.57
CA PRO A 236 3.36 15.22 -35.38
C PRO A 236 4.78 14.95 -34.91
N LEU A 237 5.70 14.80 -35.84
CA LEU A 237 7.12 14.73 -35.52
C LEU A 237 7.67 16.15 -35.32
N PRO A 238 8.59 16.34 -34.37
CA PRO A 238 9.27 17.61 -34.19
C PRO A 238 10.05 17.97 -35.44
N GLU A 239 9.99 19.25 -35.82
CA GLU A 239 10.76 19.73 -36.97
C GLU A 239 12.26 19.50 -36.72
N GLU A 240 12.91 18.80 -37.64
CA GLU A 240 14.36 18.64 -37.58
C GLU A 240 15.02 19.99 -37.83
N VAL A 241 15.71 20.48 -36.81
CA VAL A 241 16.61 21.61 -37.00
C VAL A 241 17.81 21.08 -37.78
N GLU A 242 17.88 21.39 -39.09
CA GLU A 242 19.10 21.06 -39.86
C GLU A 242 20.34 21.59 -39.13
N PRO A 243 21.40 20.79 -39.02
CA PRO A 243 22.61 21.16 -38.30
C PRO A 243 23.40 22.31 -38.96
#